data_0667e3625e1cc06ae1fcf207c29c42be
#
_entry.id   0667e3625e1cc06ae1fcf207c29c42be
#
_cell.length_a   1.000
_cell.length_b   1.000
_cell.length_c   1.000
_cell.angle_alpha   90.00
_cell.angle_beta   90.00
_cell.angle_gamma   90.00
#
_symmetry.space_group_name_H-M   'P 1'
#
loop_
_entity.id
_entity.type
_entity.pdbx_description
1 polymer ?
#
loop_
_entity_poly.entity_id
_entity_poly.type
_entity_poly.pdbx_seq_one_letter_code
_entity_poly.pdbx_strand_id
1 'polypeptide(L)'
;MNCKKIIICIALGMAGFAMNLSATEPAAAIKSHKAVDAAAPNIYWTDANGQVSYNINDKTAHVVKIALNLFENDMKGVTGYAAKQKNTAPIQIFQLDQLSNKEFSNLEKLGAPVQKIITTKDAYFIGVRKKKLIVVGSNARGTAYAILELSKMAGVSPWSDWYDLKPQPRKSIFTPVDQQWIGIPRIEFRGLALNGSKWMNPQNYSRIARLMLRLKYNTLWQVDGKHDVIYNKAVVDSFDICIAENYRVTEWTGKKHKKKHRKTLENVKMVCDNAEMPIENVAPGLVLDMLNNKDYLETKSERREKSHRHEAHNDEDCAWIANVTNPKKAPLQLAMMSDLAWNPYALKAGIRNYLQSWLNNLFGSVVGKKIQPLMEEYYRLTSIRQPAYMAMPYGDTEFHSGEFGNELERFLYNYDLLKTKTVNIEKTLPADQRDGFFEIVKYPIFSAALIAEKE
;
A
#
# COMPACT_ATOMS: atom_id res chain seq x y z
N MET A 1 30.84 8.37 21.63
CA MET A 1 31.14 9.79 21.86
C MET A 1 29.99 10.61 21.30
N ASN A 2 29.21 11.23 22.20
CA ASN A 2 28.20 12.27 21.97
C ASN A 2 26.97 11.95 21.12
N CYS A 3 26.01 11.24 21.70
CA CYS A 3 24.58 11.45 21.46
C CYS A 3 23.97 12.16 22.67
N LYS A 4 24.13 13.48 22.72
CA LYS A 4 23.35 14.37 23.61
C LYS A 4 23.00 15.59 22.80
N LYS A 5 21.71 15.73 22.48
CA LYS A 5 20.94 16.95 22.16
C LYS A 5 19.93 16.63 21.06
N ILE A 6 18.74 16.30 21.44
CA ILE A 6 17.46 16.69 20.83
C ILE A 6 16.38 16.25 21.82
N ILE A 7 16.20 17.00 22.86
CA ILE A 7 14.94 17.14 23.60
C ILE A 7 14.87 18.62 23.93
N ILE A 8 13.82 19.27 23.52
CA ILE A 8 13.27 20.60 23.82
C ILE A 8 12.99 21.32 22.50
N CYS A 9 11.70 21.35 22.17
CA CYS A 9 10.94 22.51 21.75
C CYS A 9 9.57 22.06 21.24
N ILE A 10 8.63 21.86 22.15
CA ILE A 10 7.20 22.02 21.87
C ILE A 10 6.71 23.07 22.86
N ALA A 11 6.57 24.28 22.40
CA ALA A 11 5.58 25.25 22.87
C ALA A 11 5.70 26.56 22.09
N LEU A 12 4.56 27.05 21.63
CA LEU A 12 4.20 28.44 21.27
C LEU A 12 4.65 29.01 19.92
N GLY A 13 3.62 29.37 19.13
CA GLY A 13 3.74 30.28 18.00
C GLY A 13 2.54 30.29 17.07
N MET A 14 1.34 30.68 17.53
CA MET A 14 0.30 31.18 16.64
C MET A 14 0.70 32.54 16.13
N ALA A 15 0.94 32.71 14.84
CA ALA A 15 0.78 33.98 14.15
C ALA A 15 0.54 33.70 12.66
N GLY A 16 -0.57 34.25 12.15
CA GLY A 16 -1.03 34.06 10.79
C GLY A 16 -0.16 34.77 9.76
N PHE A 17 -0.05 34.14 8.60
CA PHE A 17 0.23 34.82 7.35
C PHE A 17 -0.64 34.18 6.26
N ALA A 18 -1.62 34.97 5.81
CA ALA A 18 -2.41 34.67 4.63
C ALA A 18 -1.55 34.97 3.40
N MET A 19 -1.16 33.93 2.65
CA MET A 19 -0.71 34.06 1.27
C MET A 19 -1.72 33.40 0.35
N ASN A 20 -2.37 34.25 -0.45
CA ASN A 20 -3.17 33.81 -1.59
C ASN A 20 -2.24 33.16 -2.64
N LEU A 21 -2.30 31.86 -2.75
CA LEU A 21 -1.80 31.13 -3.91
C LEU A 21 -3.01 30.52 -4.61
N SER A 22 -3.26 30.94 -5.82
CA SER A 22 -4.25 30.38 -6.73
C SER A 22 -3.93 28.88 -6.93
N ALA A 23 -4.70 28.04 -6.26
CA ALA A 23 -4.60 26.60 -6.36
C ALA A 23 -5.26 26.13 -7.66
N THR A 24 -4.48 25.57 -8.56
CA THR A 24 -4.98 24.62 -9.55
C THR A 24 -5.57 23.42 -8.79
N GLU A 25 -6.81 23.07 -9.13
CA GLU A 25 -7.57 22.01 -8.42
C GLU A 25 -6.79 20.71 -8.33
N PRO A 26 -6.69 20.08 -7.15
CA PRO A 26 -6.02 18.78 -6.98
C PRO A 26 -6.86 17.65 -7.55
N ALA A 27 -6.19 16.70 -8.20
CA ALA A 27 -6.75 15.43 -8.63
C ALA A 27 -7.51 14.76 -7.47
N ALA A 28 -8.71 14.27 -7.77
CA ALA A 28 -9.74 13.83 -6.84
C ALA A 28 -9.23 12.97 -5.70
N ALA A 29 -9.36 13.48 -4.49
CA ALA A 29 -9.29 12.72 -3.25
C ALA A 29 -10.27 11.53 -3.29
N ILE A 30 -9.84 10.39 -2.75
CA ILE A 30 -10.72 9.26 -2.46
C ILE A 30 -11.85 9.78 -1.57
N LYS A 31 -13.01 10.06 -2.16
CA LYS A 31 -14.21 10.38 -1.40
C LYS A 31 -14.61 9.10 -0.68
N SER A 32 -14.62 9.14 0.66
CA SER A 32 -15.27 8.12 1.49
C SER A 32 -16.63 7.79 0.90
N HIS A 33 -16.98 6.49 0.83
CA HIS A 33 -18.29 6.05 0.39
C HIS A 33 -19.38 6.73 1.24
N LYS A 34 -19.86 7.88 0.82
CA LYS A 34 -21.15 8.41 1.27
C LYS A 34 -22.23 7.48 0.72
N ALA A 35 -23.28 7.25 1.50
CA ALA A 35 -24.49 6.59 1.04
C ALA A 35 -24.88 7.19 -0.32
N VAL A 36 -24.93 6.34 -1.33
CA VAL A 36 -25.18 6.75 -2.72
C VAL A 36 -26.62 7.22 -2.81
N ASP A 37 -26.80 8.47 -3.21
CA ASP A 37 -28.09 9.01 -3.54
C ASP A 37 -28.71 8.16 -4.67
N ALA A 38 -29.93 7.67 -4.47
CA ALA A 38 -30.60 6.71 -5.34
C ALA A 38 -30.96 7.26 -6.75
N ALA A 39 -30.55 8.49 -7.09
CA ALA A 39 -30.95 9.21 -8.29
C ALA A 39 -29.93 9.19 -9.45
N ALA A 40 -28.67 8.83 -9.23
CA ALA A 40 -27.69 8.79 -10.32
C ALA A 40 -27.76 7.44 -11.07
N PRO A 41 -27.75 7.44 -12.42
CA PRO A 41 -27.72 6.18 -13.17
C PRO A 41 -26.42 5.41 -12.86
N ASN A 42 -26.56 4.11 -12.62
CA ASN A 42 -25.45 3.22 -12.24
C ASN A 42 -25.10 2.28 -13.41
N ILE A 43 -23.82 1.95 -13.53
CA ILE A 43 -23.38 0.84 -14.40
C ILE A 43 -23.13 -0.38 -13.54
N TYR A 44 -24.00 -1.37 -13.69
CA TYR A 44 -23.87 -2.65 -12.99
C TYR A 44 -22.78 -3.50 -13.65
N TRP A 45 -21.90 -4.08 -12.82
CA TRP A 45 -20.86 -5.03 -13.24
C TRP A 45 -21.44 -6.44 -13.33
N THR A 46 -22.49 -6.69 -12.53
CA THR A 46 -23.18 -7.96 -12.41
C THR A 46 -24.36 -8.04 -13.37
N ASP A 47 -24.58 -9.22 -13.94
CA ASP A 47 -25.85 -9.56 -14.60
C ASP A 47 -26.94 -9.91 -13.56
N ALA A 48 -28.13 -10.31 -14.05
CA ALA A 48 -29.26 -10.68 -13.18
C ALA A 48 -28.97 -11.85 -12.22
N ASN A 49 -27.99 -12.68 -12.56
CA ASN A 49 -27.57 -13.84 -11.74
C ASN A 49 -26.46 -13.49 -10.76
N GLY A 50 -25.99 -12.22 -10.72
CA GLY A 50 -24.89 -11.79 -9.87
C GLY A 50 -23.49 -12.02 -10.45
N GLN A 51 -23.37 -12.50 -11.70
CA GLN A 51 -22.07 -12.73 -12.32
C GLN A 51 -21.47 -11.47 -12.92
N VAL A 52 -20.26 -11.13 -12.49
CA VAL A 52 -19.46 -10.04 -13.08
C VAL A 52 -18.87 -10.48 -14.42
N SER A 53 -18.87 -9.57 -15.40
CA SER A 53 -18.21 -9.82 -16.68
C SER A 53 -17.36 -8.64 -17.14
N TYR A 54 -16.27 -8.99 -17.85
CA TYR A 54 -15.30 -8.04 -18.41
C TYR A 54 -14.92 -8.44 -19.83
N ASN A 55 -14.37 -7.51 -20.59
CA ASN A 55 -13.79 -7.74 -21.90
C ASN A 55 -12.39 -7.13 -21.98
N ILE A 56 -11.46 -7.88 -22.54
CA ILE A 56 -10.07 -7.45 -22.78
C ILE A 56 -9.54 -8.16 -24.02
N ASN A 57 -8.53 -7.59 -24.66
CA ASN A 57 -7.87 -8.22 -25.81
C ASN A 57 -7.10 -9.49 -25.38
N ASP A 58 -7.16 -10.55 -26.17
CA ASP A 58 -6.50 -11.84 -25.88
C ASP A 58 -4.95 -11.78 -25.86
N LYS A 59 -4.37 -10.76 -26.46
CA LYS A 59 -2.90 -10.55 -26.49
C LYS A 59 -2.37 -9.82 -25.24
N THR A 60 -2.86 -10.16 -24.08
CA THR A 60 -2.45 -9.51 -22.82
C THR A 60 -1.12 -10.02 -22.28
N ALA A 61 -0.37 -9.14 -21.60
CA ALA A 61 0.85 -9.48 -20.89
C ALA A 61 0.59 -10.46 -19.72
N HIS A 62 1.63 -11.19 -19.29
CA HIS A 62 1.47 -12.21 -18.24
C HIS A 62 0.96 -11.62 -16.92
N VAL A 63 1.50 -10.47 -16.50
CA VAL A 63 1.06 -9.77 -15.27
C VAL A 63 -0.42 -9.39 -15.32
N VAL A 64 -0.94 -9.03 -16.50
CA VAL A 64 -2.37 -8.73 -16.68
C VAL A 64 -3.22 -9.99 -16.53
N LYS A 65 -2.75 -11.14 -17.05
CA LYS A 65 -3.43 -12.45 -16.85
C LYS A 65 -3.48 -12.84 -15.39
N ILE A 66 -2.39 -12.59 -14.64
CA ILE A 66 -2.36 -12.80 -13.19
C ILE A 66 -3.40 -11.91 -12.50
N ALA A 67 -3.44 -10.62 -12.84
CA ALA A 67 -4.41 -9.68 -12.25
C ALA A 67 -5.86 -10.08 -12.57
N LEU A 68 -6.15 -10.57 -13.80
CA LEU A 68 -7.46 -11.07 -14.17
C LEU A 68 -7.85 -12.31 -13.35
N ASN A 69 -6.94 -13.27 -13.21
CA ASN A 69 -7.19 -14.47 -12.39
C ASN A 69 -7.47 -14.11 -10.92
N LEU A 70 -6.73 -13.15 -10.36
CA LEU A 70 -6.99 -12.64 -9.02
C LEU A 70 -8.38 -11.97 -8.95
N PHE A 71 -8.72 -11.13 -9.93
CA PHE A 71 -10.01 -10.46 -10.00
C PHE A 71 -11.18 -11.44 -10.13
N GLU A 72 -11.04 -12.48 -10.96
CA GLU A 72 -12.04 -13.54 -11.12
C GLU A 72 -12.32 -14.26 -9.79
N ASN A 73 -11.26 -14.61 -9.05
CA ASN A 73 -11.36 -15.24 -7.74
C ASN A 73 -11.93 -14.27 -6.69
N ASP A 74 -11.55 -12.99 -6.73
CA ASP A 74 -12.07 -11.95 -5.85
C ASP A 74 -13.59 -11.81 -6.04
N MET A 75 -14.06 -11.76 -7.30
CA MET A 75 -15.49 -11.69 -7.61
C MET A 75 -16.24 -12.93 -7.13
N LYS A 76 -15.63 -14.12 -7.20
CA LYS A 76 -16.21 -15.34 -6.62
C LYS A 76 -16.39 -15.18 -5.10
N GLY A 77 -15.45 -14.57 -4.41
CA GLY A 77 -15.57 -14.28 -2.98
C GLY A 77 -16.69 -13.27 -2.65
N VAL A 78 -16.88 -12.27 -3.53
CA VAL A 78 -17.87 -11.20 -3.32
C VAL A 78 -19.28 -11.59 -3.73
N THR A 79 -19.46 -12.22 -4.91
CA THR A 79 -20.79 -12.48 -5.50
C THR A 79 -21.19 -13.96 -5.52
N GLY A 80 -20.26 -14.85 -5.16
CA GLY A 80 -20.44 -16.31 -5.30
C GLY A 80 -20.04 -16.84 -6.69
N TYR A 81 -19.78 -15.97 -7.68
CA TYR A 81 -19.46 -16.36 -9.06
C TYR A 81 -18.15 -15.71 -9.51
N ALA A 82 -17.26 -16.50 -10.09
CA ALA A 82 -16.05 -15.98 -10.72
C ALA A 82 -16.41 -15.05 -11.89
N ALA A 83 -15.70 -13.93 -12.01
CA ALA A 83 -15.92 -13.06 -13.18
C ALA A 83 -15.58 -13.79 -14.48
N LYS A 84 -16.23 -13.43 -15.59
CA LYS A 84 -16.04 -14.07 -16.89
C LYS A 84 -15.78 -13.08 -18.00
N GLN A 85 -14.88 -13.44 -18.90
CA GLN A 85 -14.66 -12.68 -20.13
C GLN A 85 -15.85 -12.86 -21.09
N LYS A 86 -16.42 -11.74 -21.55
CA LYS A 86 -17.51 -11.67 -22.54
C LYS A 86 -17.35 -10.43 -23.39
N ASN A 87 -17.50 -10.54 -24.72
CA ASN A 87 -17.38 -9.38 -25.63
C ASN A 87 -18.37 -8.26 -25.33
N THR A 88 -19.56 -8.60 -24.83
CA THR A 88 -20.63 -7.64 -24.51
C THR A 88 -20.56 -7.10 -23.09
N ALA A 89 -19.54 -7.48 -22.31
CA ALA A 89 -19.39 -7.13 -20.90
C ALA A 89 -19.52 -5.63 -20.60
N PRO A 90 -20.05 -5.25 -19.43
CA PRO A 90 -20.11 -3.85 -19.01
C PRO A 90 -18.73 -3.27 -18.72
N ILE A 91 -17.77 -4.07 -18.29
CA ILE A 91 -16.37 -3.66 -18.03
C ILE A 91 -15.55 -3.90 -19.29
N GLN A 92 -14.92 -2.83 -19.81
CA GLN A 92 -14.05 -2.87 -20.99
C GLN A 92 -12.65 -2.45 -20.59
N ILE A 93 -11.67 -3.33 -20.77
CA ILE A 93 -10.28 -3.15 -20.30
C ILE A 93 -9.37 -2.96 -21.51
N PHE A 94 -8.50 -1.94 -21.43
CA PHE A 94 -7.57 -1.56 -22.50
C PHE A 94 -6.16 -1.34 -21.93
N GLN A 95 -5.17 -1.79 -22.68
CA GLN A 95 -3.74 -1.54 -22.42
C GLN A 95 -3.20 -0.65 -23.53
N LEU A 96 -2.85 0.61 -23.22
CA LEU A 96 -2.58 1.64 -24.25
C LEU A 96 -1.40 1.32 -25.16
N ASP A 97 -0.32 0.76 -24.62
CA ASP A 97 0.88 0.41 -25.40
C ASP A 97 0.69 -0.78 -26.37
N GLN A 98 -0.51 -1.39 -26.37
CA GLN A 98 -0.89 -2.47 -27.29
C GLN A 98 -1.95 -2.06 -28.29
N LEU A 99 -2.53 -0.87 -28.15
CA LEU A 99 -3.61 -0.41 -29.03
C LEU A 99 -3.09 0.03 -30.39
N SER A 100 -3.90 -0.20 -31.41
CA SER A 100 -3.76 0.46 -32.69
C SER A 100 -4.14 1.95 -32.60
N ASN A 101 -3.63 2.79 -33.51
CA ASN A 101 -3.98 4.21 -33.57
C ASN A 101 -5.51 4.45 -33.62
N LYS A 102 -6.25 3.56 -34.28
CA LYS A 102 -7.72 3.63 -34.38
C LYS A 102 -8.39 3.39 -33.02
N GLU A 103 -7.93 2.38 -32.28
CA GLU A 103 -8.50 2.07 -30.95
C GLU A 103 -8.15 3.18 -29.96
N PHE A 104 -6.93 3.70 -30.01
CA PHE A 104 -6.50 4.84 -29.19
C PHE A 104 -7.40 6.07 -29.46
N SER A 105 -7.57 6.49 -30.72
CA SER A 105 -8.47 7.59 -31.09
C SER A 105 -9.93 7.34 -30.67
N ASN A 106 -10.39 6.10 -30.68
CA ASN A 106 -11.72 5.77 -30.22
C ASN A 106 -11.87 5.99 -28.71
N LEU A 107 -10.87 5.63 -27.91
CA LEU A 107 -10.87 5.90 -26.45
C LEU A 107 -10.86 7.40 -26.14
N GLU A 108 -10.11 8.20 -26.89
CA GLU A 108 -10.15 9.67 -26.78
C GLU A 108 -11.53 10.24 -27.07
N LYS A 109 -12.14 9.81 -28.17
CA LYS A 109 -13.51 10.22 -28.56
C LYS A 109 -14.56 9.78 -27.51
N LEU A 110 -14.30 8.72 -26.75
CA LEU A 110 -15.12 8.32 -25.61
C LEU A 110 -14.91 9.21 -24.38
N GLY A 111 -13.94 10.13 -24.40
CA GLY A 111 -13.60 11.01 -23.28
C GLY A 111 -12.77 10.33 -22.18
N ALA A 112 -12.06 9.23 -22.50
CA ALA A 112 -11.05 8.69 -21.62
C ALA A 112 -9.80 9.58 -21.66
N PRO A 113 -9.16 9.92 -20.53
CA PRO A 113 -8.02 10.85 -20.48
C PRO A 113 -6.71 10.16 -20.88
N VAL A 114 -6.68 9.50 -22.06
CA VAL A 114 -5.56 8.65 -22.51
C VAL A 114 -4.24 9.42 -22.63
N GLN A 115 -4.30 10.67 -23.10
CA GLN A 115 -3.12 11.54 -23.23
C GLN A 115 -2.49 11.86 -21.86
N LYS A 116 -3.30 11.95 -20.81
CA LYS A 116 -2.82 12.23 -19.46
C LYS A 116 -2.08 11.05 -18.83
N ILE A 117 -2.44 9.82 -19.19
CA ILE A 117 -1.89 8.62 -18.55
C ILE A 117 -0.81 7.93 -19.39
N ILE A 118 -0.78 8.10 -20.73
CA ILE A 118 0.15 7.37 -21.61
C ILE A 118 1.61 7.75 -21.38
N THR A 119 1.87 8.98 -20.93
CA THR A 119 3.22 9.49 -20.69
C THR A 119 3.83 8.99 -19.38
N THR A 120 3.00 8.42 -18.48
CA THR A 120 3.44 7.96 -17.16
C THR A 120 3.33 6.43 -17.07
N LYS A 121 4.45 5.77 -16.75
CA LYS A 121 4.45 4.33 -16.49
C LYS A 121 3.51 4.00 -15.32
N ASP A 122 2.89 2.84 -15.40
CA ASP A 122 2.02 2.28 -14.36
C ASP A 122 0.71 3.08 -14.11
N ALA A 123 0.48 4.16 -14.86
CA ALA A 123 -0.73 4.97 -14.72
C ALA A 123 -1.97 4.24 -15.23
N TYR A 124 -3.14 4.60 -14.69
CA TYR A 124 -4.41 4.02 -15.13
C TYR A 124 -5.59 5.01 -14.99
N PHE A 125 -6.67 4.67 -15.69
CA PHE A 125 -7.97 5.32 -15.61
C PHE A 125 -9.08 4.29 -15.44
N ILE A 126 -10.06 4.59 -14.60
CA ILE A 126 -11.33 3.86 -14.47
C ILE A 126 -12.47 4.88 -14.48
N GLY A 127 -13.46 4.70 -15.35
CA GLY A 127 -14.59 5.63 -15.37
C GLY A 127 -15.68 5.20 -16.36
N VAL A 128 -16.88 5.68 -16.13
CA VAL A 128 -18.01 5.34 -16.98
C VAL A 128 -18.02 6.20 -18.24
N ARG A 129 -18.12 5.56 -19.41
CA ARG A 129 -18.27 6.21 -20.72
C ARG A 129 -19.24 5.40 -21.58
N LYS A 130 -20.23 6.06 -22.19
CA LYS A 130 -21.26 5.43 -23.06
C LYS A 130 -21.84 4.13 -22.47
N LYS A 131 -22.30 4.18 -21.22
CA LYS A 131 -22.91 3.06 -20.50
C LYS A 131 -21.99 1.84 -20.32
N LYS A 132 -20.67 2.02 -20.36
CA LYS A 132 -19.66 1.01 -20.06
C LYS A 132 -18.69 1.54 -19.02
N LEU A 133 -18.17 0.67 -18.17
CA LEU A 133 -17.04 0.97 -17.31
C LEU A 133 -15.76 0.76 -18.12
N ILE A 134 -15.10 1.84 -18.44
CA ILE A 134 -13.85 1.86 -19.21
C ILE A 134 -12.67 1.84 -18.25
N VAL A 135 -11.82 0.85 -18.41
CA VAL A 135 -10.62 0.61 -17.60
C VAL A 135 -9.42 0.66 -18.53
N VAL A 136 -8.50 1.57 -18.29
CA VAL A 136 -7.36 1.81 -19.18
C VAL A 136 -6.08 1.85 -18.38
N GLY A 137 -5.07 1.03 -18.72
CA GLY A 137 -3.73 1.13 -18.19
C GLY A 137 -2.75 1.67 -19.23
N SER A 138 -1.77 2.47 -18.82
CA SER A 138 -0.73 3.02 -19.70
C SER A 138 0.18 1.92 -20.27
N ASN A 139 0.45 0.91 -19.46
CA ASN A 139 1.27 -0.27 -19.77
C ASN A 139 0.68 -1.53 -19.10
N ALA A 140 1.38 -2.65 -19.16
CA ALA A 140 0.94 -3.90 -18.58
C ALA A 140 0.69 -3.80 -17.05
N ARG A 141 1.61 -3.21 -16.27
CA ARG A 141 1.42 -3.02 -14.82
C ARG A 141 0.29 -2.05 -14.52
N GLY A 142 0.20 -0.93 -15.21
CA GLY A 142 -0.91 0.02 -15.05
C GLY A 142 -2.26 -0.64 -15.30
N THR A 143 -2.35 -1.53 -16.29
CA THR A 143 -3.56 -2.32 -16.56
C THR A 143 -3.86 -3.30 -15.44
N ALA A 144 -2.85 -4.01 -14.93
CA ALA A 144 -2.98 -4.93 -13.80
C ALA A 144 -3.42 -4.19 -12.52
N TYR A 145 -2.86 -3.02 -12.25
CA TYR A 145 -3.26 -2.17 -11.12
C TYR A 145 -4.71 -1.70 -11.24
N ALA A 146 -5.14 -1.30 -12.43
CA ALA A 146 -6.53 -0.91 -12.67
C ALA A 146 -7.51 -2.08 -12.42
N ILE A 147 -7.18 -3.29 -12.86
CA ILE A 147 -7.98 -4.50 -12.62
C ILE A 147 -8.10 -4.77 -11.13
N LEU A 148 -6.99 -4.70 -10.37
CA LEU A 148 -7.01 -4.93 -8.92
C LEU A 148 -7.63 -3.77 -8.13
N GLU A 149 -7.66 -2.56 -8.70
CA GLU A 149 -8.46 -1.46 -8.15
C GLU A 149 -9.97 -1.77 -8.23
N LEU A 150 -10.45 -2.47 -9.30
CA LEU A 150 -11.83 -2.98 -9.33
C LEU A 150 -12.09 -3.96 -8.18
N SER A 151 -11.15 -4.86 -7.86
CA SER A 151 -11.25 -5.74 -6.68
C SER A 151 -11.42 -4.94 -5.39
N LYS A 152 -10.61 -3.89 -5.21
CA LYS A 152 -10.68 -2.99 -4.05
C LYS A 152 -12.03 -2.24 -4.00
N MET A 153 -12.53 -1.75 -5.13
CA MET A 153 -13.86 -1.12 -5.25
C MET A 153 -14.99 -2.09 -4.92
N ALA A 154 -14.84 -3.37 -5.24
CA ALA A 154 -15.76 -4.42 -4.86
C ALA A 154 -15.69 -4.81 -3.36
N GLY A 155 -14.74 -4.25 -2.61
CA GLY A 155 -14.57 -4.48 -1.17
C GLY A 155 -13.59 -5.61 -0.82
N VAL A 156 -12.73 -6.01 -1.77
CA VAL A 156 -11.68 -7.00 -1.49
C VAL A 156 -10.43 -6.27 -0.98
N SER A 157 -9.96 -6.66 0.20
CA SER A 157 -8.73 -6.12 0.75
C SER A 157 -7.50 -6.63 0.01
N PRO A 158 -6.46 -5.80 -0.22
CA PRO A 158 -5.16 -6.28 -0.67
C PRO A 158 -4.55 -7.37 0.20
N TRP A 159 -4.97 -7.43 1.46
CA TRP A 159 -4.48 -8.33 2.50
C TRP A 159 -5.30 -9.60 2.67
N SER A 160 -6.35 -9.82 1.86
CA SER A 160 -7.24 -10.99 1.99
C SER A 160 -6.49 -12.32 2.02
N ASP A 161 -5.48 -12.49 1.13
CA ASP A 161 -4.65 -13.71 1.06
C ASP A 161 -3.71 -13.91 2.28
N TRP A 162 -3.54 -12.86 3.12
CA TRP A 162 -2.59 -12.88 4.24
C TRP A 162 -3.25 -13.12 5.60
N TYR A 163 -4.52 -12.73 5.73
CA TYR A 163 -5.25 -12.73 7.00
C TYR A 163 -6.56 -13.48 6.92
N ASP A 164 -6.77 -14.27 5.86
CA ASP A 164 -8.00 -15.03 5.62
C ASP A 164 -9.27 -14.18 5.71
N LEU A 165 -9.15 -12.89 5.37
CA LEU A 165 -10.24 -11.93 5.37
C LEU A 165 -11.15 -12.16 4.17
N LYS A 166 -12.38 -12.57 4.43
CA LYS A 166 -13.39 -12.73 3.40
C LYS A 166 -14.03 -11.39 3.08
N PRO A 167 -14.19 -11.04 1.79
CA PRO A 167 -14.93 -9.85 1.42
C PRO A 167 -16.40 -10.01 1.82
N GLN A 168 -17.05 -8.87 2.15
CA GLN A 168 -18.47 -8.91 2.47
C GLN A 168 -19.28 -9.28 1.21
N PRO A 169 -20.18 -10.29 1.29
CA PRO A 169 -21.00 -10.71 0.15
C PRO A 169 -21.87 -9.58 -0.38
N ARG A 170 -21.95 -9.43 -1.70
CA ARG A 170 -22.77 -8.45 -2.40
C ARG A 170 -23.56 -9.12 -3.53
N LYS A 171 -24.86 -8.89 -3.57
CA LYS A 171 -25.72 -9.39 -4.67
C LYS A 171 -25.49 -8.64 -5.98
N SER A 172 -25.07 -7.37 -5.88
CA SER A 172 -24.76 -6.53 -7.05
C SER A 172 -23.60 -5.61 -6.78
N ILE A 173 -22.83 -5.35 -7.83
CA ILE A 173 -21.73 -4.38 -7.85
C ILE A 173 -22.01 -3.39 -8.95
N PHE A 174 -21.83 -2.11 -8.68
CA PHE A 174 -22.07 -1.04 -9.66
C PHE A 174 -21.10 0.13 -9.46
N THR A 175 -20.96 0.93 -10.50
CA THR A 175 -20.26 2.22 -10.48
C THR A 175 -21.25 3.32 -10.89
N PRO A 176 -21.39 4.39 -10.10
CA PRO A 176 -22.13 5.60 -10.52
C PRO A 176 -21.52 6.23 -11.76
N VAL A 177 -22.36 6.77 -12.64
CA VAL A 177 -21.94 7.28 -13.97
C VAL A 177 -21.01 8.49 -13.87
N ASP A 178 -21.13 9.28 -12.83
CA ASP A 178 -20.33 10.49 -12.56
C ASP A 178 -18.97 10.20 -11.92
N GLN A 179 -18.74 8.98 -11.48
CA GLN A 179 -17.48 8.60 -10.81
C GLN A 179 -16.39 8.19 -11.79
N GLN A 180 -15.19 8.68 -11.53
CA GLN A 180 -13.98 8.28 -12.23
C GLN A 180 -12.76 8.30 -11.31
N TRP A 181 -11.78 7.47 -11.62
CA TRP A 181 -10.52 7.34 -10.90
C TRP A 181 -9.37 7.45 -11.89
N ILE A 182 -8.40 8.28 -11.58
CA ILE A 182 -7.14 8.40 -12.31
C ILE A 182 -6.02 8.09 -11.34
N GLY A 183 -5.30 7.03 -11.59
CA GLY A 183 -4.11 6.65 -10.83
C GLY A 183 -2.86 7.03 -11.63
N ILE A 184 -2.10 8.00 -11.13
CA ILE A 184 -0.81 8.40 -11.66
C ILE A 184 0.18 8.32 -10.50
N PRO A 185 1.17 7.41 -10.55
CA PRO A 185 2.13 7.29 -9.47
C PRO A 185 3.01 8.54 -9.40
N ARG A 186 3.18 9.09 -8.21
CA ARG A 186 4.12 10.18 -7.94
C ARG A 186 5.55 9.64 -7.92
N ILE A 187 5.76 8.49 -7.29
CA ILE A 187 7.05 7.83 -7.17
C ILE A 187 7.16 6.74 -8.23
N GLU A 188 8.19 6.79 -9.08
CA GLU A 188 8.36 5.83 -10.17
C GLU A 188 8.63 4.41 -9.66
N PHE A 189 9.58 4.24 -8.73
CA PHE A 189 9.96 2.95 -8.16
C PHE A 189 9.51 2.85 -6.72
N ARG A 190 8.62 1.92 -6.46
CA ARG A 190 7.98 1.67 -5.16
C ARG A 190 8.33 0.24 -4.76
N GLY A 191 9.16 0.07 -3.76
CA GLY A 191 9.78 -1.22 -3.54
C GLY A 191 9.87 -1.69 -2.10
N LEU A 192 10.26 -2.96 -2.00
CA LEU A 192 10.56 -3.65 -0.77
C LEU A 192 12.00 -4.15 -0.81
N ALA A 193 12.74 -3.95 0.27
CA ALA A 193 13.98 -4.64 0.58
C ALA A 193 13.64 -5.77 1.56
N LEU A 194 13.70 -7.02 1.08
CA LEU A 194 13.35 -8.19 1.88
C LEU A 194 14.62 -8.73 2.56
N ASN A 195 14.80 -8.40 3.83
CA ASN A 195 16.00 -8.79 4.56
C ASN A 195 15.85 -10.14 5.26
N GLY A 196 16.81 -11.05 4.99
CA GLY A 196 17.25 -12.13 5.86
C GLY A 196 16.21 -13.16 6.31
N SER A 197 15.17 -13.42 5.56
CA SER A 197 14.13 -14.29 6.04
C SER A 197 14.33 -15.76 5.63
N LYS A 198 14.65 -16.61 6.60
CA LYS A 198 14.66 -18.08 6.44
C LYS A 198 13.34 -18.66 5.94
N TRP A 199 12.25 -17.87 5.96
CA TRP A 199 10.92 -18.28 5.45
C TRP A 199 10.71 -18.02 3.96
N MET A 200 11.69 -17.41 3.26
CA MET A 200 11.59 -17.12 1.83
C MET A 200 11.77 -18.39 1.01
N ASN A 201 10.67 -18.93 0.55
CA ASN A 201 10.58 -20.05 -0.40
C ASN A 201 9.76 -19.61 -1.64
N PRO A 202 9.71 -20.41 -2.73
CA PRO A 202 8.99 -20.01 -3.95
C PRO A 202 7.52 -19.65 -3.74
N GLN A 203 6.82 -20.32 -2.82
CA GLN A 203 5.42 -20.01 -2.51
C GLN A 203 5.28 -18.66 -1.84
N ASN A 204 6.14 -18.33 -0.88
CA ASN A 204 6.16 -17.06 -0.20
C ASN A 204 6.55 -15.91 -1.13
N TYR A 205 7.47 -16.12 -2.06
CA TYR A 205 7.78 -15.16 -3.12
C TYR A 205 6.57 -14.82 -3.97
N SER A 206 5.84 -15.85 -4.42
CA SER A 206 4.61 -15.65 -5.19
C SER A 206 3.54 -14.91 -4.40
N ARG A 207 3.44 -15.18 -3.09
CA ARG A 207 2.51 -14.50 -2.18
C ARG A 207 2.88 -13.03 -1.98
N ILE A 208 4.18 -12.73 -1.82
CA ILE A 208 4.68 -11.36 -1.75
C ILE A 208 4.44 -10.64 -3.07
N ALA A 209 4.73 -11.26 -4.21
CA ALA A 209 4.51 -10.65 -5.52
C ALA A 209 3.03 -10.30 -5.76
N ARG A 210 2.07 -11.15 -5.33
CA ARG A 210 0.65 -10.82 -5.35
C ARG A 210 0.31 -9.64 -4.45
N LEU A 211 0.88 -9.58 -3.25
CA LEU A 211 0.71 -8.43 -2.35
C LEU A 211 1.27 -7.14 -2.96
N MET A 212 2.49 -7.20 -3.50
CA MET A 212 3.11 -6.08 -4.20
C MET A 212 2.21 -5.58 -5.34
N LEU A 213 1.66 -6.49 -6.14
CA LEU A 213 0.77 -6.12 -7.23
C LEU A 213 -0.51 -5.45 -6.73
N ARG A 214 -1.14 -5.97 -5.66
CA ARG A 214 -2.33 -5.39 -5.04
C ARG A 214 -2.07 -4.04 -4.38
N LEU A 215 -0.91 -3.85 -3.76
CA LEU A 215 -0.46 -2.61 -3.16
C LEU A 215 0.26 -1.68 -4.16
N LYS A 216 0.35 -2.04 -5.44
CA LYS A 216 1.00 -1.25 -6.50
C LYS A 216 2.50 -1.00 -6.26
N TYR A 217 3.17 -1.89 -5.54
CA TYR A 217 4.63 -1.96 -5.51
C TYR A 217 5.15 -2.59 -6.81
N ASN A 218 6.28 -2.10 -7.31
CA ASN A 218 6.85 -2.55 -8.58
C ASN A 218 8.34 -2.92 -8.52
N THR A 219 8.98 -2.81 -7.35
CA THR A 219 10.43 -2.97 -7.24
C THR A 219 10.81 -3.87 -6.07
N LEU A 220 11.76 -4.78 -6.28
CA LEU A 220 12.47 -5.49 -5.22
C LEU A 220 13.90 -4.97 -5.16
N TRP A 221 14.30 -4.52 -3.97
CA TRP A 221 15.67 -4.06 -3.70
C TRP A 221 16.51 -5.21 -3.17
N GLN A 222 17.63 -5.46 -3.83
CA GLN A 222 18.63 -6.43 -3.34
C GLN A 222 19.62 -5.70 -2.42
N VAL A 223 19.75 -6.20 -1.21
CA VAL A 223 20.74 -5.73 -0.25
C VAL A 223 22.09 -6.35 -0.59
N ASP A 224 23.17 -5.56 -0.51
CA ASP A 224 24.51 -5.87 -1.01
C ASP A 224 25.03 -7.28 -0.70
N GLY A 225 25.47 -7.95 -1.75
CA GLY A 225 26.59 -8.93 -1.77
C GLY A 225 26.36 -10.28 -1.10
N LYS A 226 25.27 -10.51 -0.40
CA LYS A 226 24.92 -11.84 0.12
C LYS A 226 23.88 -12.45 -0.77
N HIS A 227 24.26 -13.49 -1.50
CA HIS A 227 23.43 -14.26 -2.41
C HIS A 227 22.25 -15.00 -1.76
N ASP A 228 21.84 -14.60 -0.55
CA ASP A 228 20.87 -15.32 0.27
C ASP A 228 19.40 -15.00 -0.04
N VAL A 229 19.14 -13.94 -0.80
CA VAL A 229 17.80 -13.70 -1.35
C VAL A 229 17.79 -14.13 -2.82
N ILE A 230 17.72 -15.44 -3.04
CA ILE A 230 17.48 -16.00 -4.38
C ILE A 230 16.05 -15.54 -4.76
N TYR A 231 15.93 -14.36 -5.39
CA TYR A 231 14.66 -13.99 -6.00
C TYR A 231 14.32 -15.04 -7.08
N ASN A 232 13.11 -15.54 -7.03
CA ASN A 232 12.64 -16.43 -8.06
C ASN A 232 12.42 -15.62 -9.35
N LYS A 233 13.39 -15.69 -10.28
CA LYS A 233 13.35 -14.96 -11.56
C LYS A 233 12.02 -15.18 -12.29
N ALA A 234 11.47 -16.38 -12.26
CA ALA A 234 10.20 -16.67 -12.91
C ALA A 234 9.04 -15.88 -12.30
N VAL A 235 9.03 -15.68 -10.98
CA VAL A 235 8.03 -14.84 -10.30
C VAL A 235 8.24 -13.38 -10.67
N VAL A 236 9.46 -12.88 -10.58
CA VAL A 236 9.80 -11.48 -10.93
C VAL A 236 9.35 -11.15 -12.35
N ASP A 237 9.71 -12.02 -13.33
CA ASP A 237 9.32 -11.84 -14.73
C ASP A 237 7.80 -11.94 -14.94
N SER A 238 7.12 -12.84 -14.21
CA SER A 238 5.68 -13.05 -14.35
C SER A 238 4.86 -11.87 -13.82
N PHE A 239 5.33 -11.24 -12.74
CA PHE A 239 4.67 -10.10 -12.10
C PHE A 239 5.18 -8.75 -12.62
N ASP A 240 6.09 -8.74 -13.59
CA ASP A 240 6.72 -7.53 -14.16
C ASP A 240 7.36 -6.65 -13.05
N ILE A 241 8.08 -7.28 -12.12
CA ILE A 241 8.76 -6.61 -11.01
C ILE A 241 10.14 -6.15 -11.46
N CYS A 242 10.49 -4.91 -11.14
CA CYS A 242 11.83 -4.37 -11.35
C CYS A 242 12.78 -4.86 -10.25
N ILE A 243 14.03 -5.12 -10.60
CA ILE A 243 15.07 -5.43 -9.62
C ILE A 243 15.99 -4.24 -9.47
N ALA A 244 16.14 -3.77 -8.24
CA ALA A 244 17.08 -2.72 -7.88
C ALA A 244 18.28 -3.30 -7.11
N GLU A 245 19.49 -2.89 -7.49
CA GLU A 245 20.75 -3.29 -6.87
C GLU A 245 21.75 -2.14 -7.01
N ASN A 246 22.41 -1.75 -5.93
CA ASN A 246 23.44 -0.71 -5.95
C ASN A 246 23.00 0.57 -6.69
N TYR A 247 21.83 1.10 -6.34
CA TYR A 247 21.21 2.29 -6.97
C TYR A 247 21.00 2.16 -8.49
N ARG A 248 20.86 0.95 -9.00
CA ARG A 248 20.51 0.66 -10.39
C ARG A 248 19.29 -0.22 -10.46
N VAL A 249 18.26 0.28 -11.12
CA VAL A 249 17.06 -0.53 -11.42
C VAL A 249 17.23 -1.21 -12.77
N THR A 250 16.91 -2.48 -12.80
CA THR A 250 16.79 -3.27 -14.03
C THR A 250 15.33 -3.49 -14.34
N GLU A 251 14.89 -3.01 -15.48
CA GLU A 251 13.60 -3.29 -16.08
C GLU A 251 13.77 -4.24 -17.26
N TRP A 252 12.85 -5.18 -17.37
CA TRP A 252 12.81 -6.11 -18.49
C TRP A 252 11.70 -5.70 -19.46
N THR A 253 12.03 -5.38 -20.69
CA THR A 253 11.09 -4.90 -21.69
C THR A 253 11.10 -5.76 -22.95
N GLY A 254 10.08 -5.59 -23.79
CA GLY A 254 9.92 -6.23 -25.07
C GLY A 254 9.20 -7.58 -25.03
N LYS A 255 8.83 -8.10 -26.20
CA LYS A 255 8.23 -9.44 -26.33
C LYS A 255 9.19 -10.47 -25.74
N LYS A 256 8.76 -11.22 -24.73
CA LYS A 256 9.53 -12.23 -23.97
C LYS A 256 10.57 -11.66 -22.98
N HIS A 257 10.43 -10.41 -22.49
CA HIS A 257 11.36 -9.80 -21.53
C HIS A 257 12.84 -9.94 -21.91
N LYS A 258 13.18 -9.80 -23.20
CA LYS A 258 14.55 -10.00 -23.70
C LYS A 258 15.43 -8.77 -23.68
N LYS A 259 14.82 -7.58 -23.57
CA LYS A 259 15.58 -6.32 -23.50
C LYS A 259 15.73 -5.88 -22.06
N LYS A 260 16.97 -5.70 -21.62
CA LYS A 260 17.35 -5.26 -20.28
C LYS A 260 17.66 -3.77 -20.34
N HIS A 261 16.83 -2.96 -19.70
CA HIS A 261 17.12 -1.55 -19.46
C HIS A 261 17.63 -1.36 -18.03
N ARG A 262 18.73 -0.64 -17.88
CA ARG A 262 19.28 -0.24 -16.58
C ARG A 262 19.14 1.26 -16.43
N LYS A 263 18.52 1.69 -15.36
CA LYS A 263 18.41 3.10 -14.96
C LYS A 263 19.15 3.29 -13.63
N THR A 264 19.97 4.31 -13.56
CA THR A 264 20.56 4.73 -12.27
C THR A 264 19.52 5.53 -11.49
N LEU A 265 19.38 5.22 -10.21
CA LEU A 265 18.55 5.96 -9.28
C LEU A 265 19.41 7.08 -8.68
N GLU A 266 18.97 8.31 -8.81
CA GLU A 266 19.67 9.47 -8.25
C GLU A 266 19.22 9.75 -6.82
N ASN A 267 17.92 9.64 -6.57
CA ASN A 267 17.30 9.87 -5.27
C ASN A 267 16.51 8.62 -4.84
N VAL A 268 16.94 8.02 -3.75
CA VAL A 268 16.28 6.84 -3.14
C VAL A 268 15.96 7.16 -1.68
N LYS A 269 14.70 7.06 -1.32
CA LYS A 269 14.28 7.13 0.07
C LYS A 269 14.16 5.71 0.61
N MET A 270 15.09 5.32 1.47
CA MET A 270 15.04 4.09 2.23
C MET A 270 14.24 4.32 3.51
N VAL A 271 13.10 3.67 3.62
CA VAL A 271 12.28 3.71 4.83
C VAL A 271 12.74 2.59 5.74
N CYS A 272 13.22 2.96 6.94
CA CYS A 272 13.79 2.02 7.91
C CYS A 272 15.05 1.31 7.36
N ASP A 273 16.05 2.10 6.95
CA ASP A 273 17.30 1.62 6.33
C ASP A 273 18.14 0.71 7.23
N ASN A 274 18.01 0.85 8.54
CA ASN A 274 18.71 -0.01 9.47
C ASN A 274 18.12 -1.44 9.45
N ALA A 275 18.96 -2.44 9.16
CA ALA A 275 18.58 -3.85 9.20
C ALA A 275 18.04 -4.29 10.57
N GLU A 276 18.42 -3.58 11.63
CA GLU A 276 17.95 -3.83 13.00
C GLU A 276 16.54 -3.24 13.25
N MET A 277 16.10 -2.28 12.41
CA MET A 277 14.81 -1.63 12.55
C MET A 277 13.98 -1.70 11.26
N PRO A 278 13.44 -2.87 10.91
CA PRO A 278 12.55 -2.99 9.76
C PRO A 278 11.22 -2.27 9.99
N ILE A 279 10.50 -1.97 8.92
CA ILE A 279 9.28 -1.15 8.94
C ILE A 279 8.19 -1.70 9.89
N GLU A 280 8.16 -3.00 10.10
CA GLU A 280 7.21 -3.64 11.03
C GLU A 280 7.44 -3.26 12.50
N ASN A 281 8.63 -2.79 12.84
CA ASN A 281 8.97 -2.36 14.20
C ASN A 281 8.76 -0.85 14.40
N VAL A 282 8.26 -0.14 13.39
CA VAL A 282 8.12 1.32 13.42
C VAL A 282 6.65 1.71 13.47
N ALA A 283 6.32 2.62 14.39
CA ALA A 283 4.96 3.14 14.48
C ALA A 283 4.56 3.90 13.19
N PRO A 284 3.30 3.81 12.73
CA PRO A 284 2.86 4.45 11.50
C PRO A 284 3.12 5.96 11.43
N GLY A 285 3.04 6.67 12.56
CA GLY A 285 3.37 8.10 12.64
C GLY A 285 4.81 8.40 12.26
N LEU A 286 5.75 7.60 12.78
CA LEU A 286 7.18 7.77 12.47
C LEU A 286 7.48 7.40 11.00
N VAL A 287 6.80 6.39 10.44
CA VAL A 287 6.91 6.10 9.00
C VAL A 287 6.46 7.30 8.16
N LEU A 288 5.36 7.95 8.57
CA LEU A 288 4.88 9.16 7.89
C LEU A 288 5.91 10.30 7.98
N ASP A 289 6.52 10.49 9.14
CA ASP A 289 7.56 11.50 9.33
C ASP A 289 8.78 11.22 8.45
N MET A 290 9.24 9.97 8.39
CA MET A 290 10.32 9.54 7.48
C MET A 290 9.99 9.83 6.01
N LEU A 291 8.75 9.55 5.59
CA LEU A 291 8.31 9.78 4.20
C LEU A 291 8.21 11.28 3.85
N ASN A 292 7.89 12.14 4.81
CA ASN A 292 7.75 13.58 4.62
C ASN A 292 9.07 14.35 4.82
N ASN A 293 10.04 13.79 5.54
CA ASN A 293 11.30 14.45 5.84
C ASN A 293 12.30 14.26 4.69
N LYS A 294 12.86 15.37 4.21
CA LYS A 294 13.90 15.39 3.16
C LYS A 294 15.24 14.84 3.64
N ASP A 295 15.52 14.90 4.95
CA ASP A 295 16.78 14.42 5.54
C ASP A 295 16.94 12.89 5.49
N TYR A 296 15.85 12.15 5.23
CA TYR A 296 15.89 10.70 4.99
C TYR A 296 16.15 10.32 3.52
N LEU A 297 16.54 11.29 2.67
CA LEU A 297 16.95 11.03 1.30
C LEU A 297 18.42 10.60 1.30
N GLU A 298 18.70 9.34 0.99
CA GLU A 298 20.03 8.93 0.58
C GLU A 298 20.29 9.39 -0.86
N THR A 299 21.09 10.45 -1.00
CA THR A 299 21.58 10.85 -2.31
C THR A 299 22.87 10.07 -2.64
N LYS A 300 23.02 9.69 -3.90
CA LYS A 300 24.24 9.03 -4.40
C LYS A 300 25.51 9.91 -4.17
N SER A 301 25.32 11.22 -3.97
CA SER A 301 26.37 12.17 -3.64
C SER A 301 26.93 12.02 -2.24
N GLU A 302 26.12 11.67 -1.24
CA GLU A 302 26.59 11.52 0.15
C GLU A 302 27.57 10.35 0.34
N ARG A 303 27.37 9.25 -0.43
CA ARG A 303 28.39 8.16 -0.51
C ARG A 303 29.63 8.54 -1.33
N ARG A 304 29.54 9.57 -2.16
CA ARG A 304 30.65 10.07 -3.02
C ARG A 304 31.32 11.32 -2.48
N GLU A 305 31.07 11.77 -1.29
CA GLU A 305 31.61 13.01 -0.71
C GLU A 305 33.15 13.07 -0.59
N LYS A 306 33.86 12.20 -1.29
CA LYS A 306 35.28 12.41 -1.59
C LYS A 306 35.59 12.80 -3.03
N SER A 307 34.62 13.01 -3.91
CA SER A 307 34.88 13.53 -5.25
C SER A 307 33.74 14.35 -5.81
N HIS A 308 33.92 15.66 -5.78
CA HIS A 308 33.33 16.70 -6.65
C HIS A 308 31.83 16.94 -6.68
N ARG A 309 31.46 18.12 -6.18
CA ARG A 309 30.21 18.83 -6.37
C ARG A 309 29.71 18.77 -7.80
N HIS A 310 28.50 18.28 -8.00
CA HIS A 310 27.62 18.70 -9.07
C HIS A 310 26.20 18.88 -8.53
N GLU A 311 25.63 20.03 -8.83
CA GLU A 311 24.35 20.53 -8.40
C GLU A 311 23.23 19.53 -8.75
N ALA A 312 22.47 19.09 -7.74
CA ALA A 312 21.28 18.29 -7.91
C ALA A 312 20.17 19.18 -8.49
N HIS A 313 19.86 19.02 -9.74
CA HIS A 313 18.62 19.51 -10.33
C HIS A 313 17.55 18.43 -10.21
N ASN A 314 16.45 18.79 -9.54
CA ASN A 314 15.19 18.12 -9.27
C ASN A 314 15.12 17.33 -7.95
N ASP A 315 14.46 17.96 -6.98
CA ASP A 315 14.10 17.47 -5.63
C ASP A 315 13.04 16.35 -5.61
N GLU A 316 12.82 15.62 -6.72
CA GLU A 316 11.80 14.57 -6.77
C GLU A 316 12.42 13.20 -6.50
N ASP A 317 11.92 12.54 -5.47
CA ASP A 317 12.27 11.15 -5.14
C ASP A 317 11.92 10.24 -6.33
N CYS A 318 12.89 9.50 -6.87
CA CYS A 318 12.62 8.54 -7.94
C CYS A 318 12.27 7.15 -7.40
N ALA A 319 12.68 6.82 -6.17
CA ALA A 319 12.39 5.53 -5.55
C ALA A 319 12.11 5.65 -4.05
N TRP A 320 11.08 4.92 -3.59
CA TRP A 320 10.79 4.67 -2.19
C TRP A 320 10.88 3.18 -1.91
N ILE A 321 11.75 2.79 -0.99
CA ILE A 321 12.03 1.39 -0.66
C ILE A 321 11.80 1.17 0.84
N ALA A 322 10.91 0.27 1.21
CA ALA A 322 10.72 -0.14 2.60
C ALA A 322 11.60 -1.35 2.92
N ASN A 323 12.40 -1.24 3.96
CA ASN A 323 13.07 -2.38 4.55
C ASN A 323 12.07 -3.18 5.39
N VAL A 324 11.89 -4.45 5.06
CA VAL A 324 10.89 -5.31 5.70
C VAL A 324 11.41 -6.74 5.82
N THR A 325 11.30 -7.34 7.01
CA THR A 325 11.63 -8.75 7.20
C THR A 325 10.40 -9.64 6.99
N ASN A 326 9.23 -9.18 7.42
CA ASN A 326 7.98 -9.91 7.23
C ASN A 326 6.82 -8.94 6.92
N PRO A 327 6.39 -8.86 5.65
CA PRO A 327 5.29 -7.96 5.25
C PRO A 327 4.00 -8.15 6.06
N LYS A 328 3.74 -9.37 6.56
CA LYS A 328 2.56 -9.67 7.39
C LYS A 328 2.51 -8.85 8.68
N LYS A 329 3.67 -8.41 9.19
CA LYS A 329 3.73 -7.64 10.44
C LYS A 329 3.57 -6.12 10.25
N ALA A 330 3.57 -5.63 9.00
CA ALA A 330 3.52 -4.21 8.68
C ALA A 330 2.36 -3.82 7.73
N PRO A 331 1.13 -4.32 7.94
CA PRO A 331 0.08 -4.15 6.92
C PRO A 331 -0.34 -2.70 6.75
N LEU A 332 -0.45 -1.93 7.83
CA LEU A 332 -0.84 -0.52 7.78
C LEU A 332 0.28 0.34 7.19
N GLN A 333 1.53 0.13 7.65
CA GLN A 333 2.69 0.89 7.20
C GLN A 333 2.92 0.72 5.68
N LEU A 334 2.85 -0.51 5.19
CA LEU A 334 3.01 -0.80 3.77
C LEU A 334 1.84 -0.25 2.93
N ALA A 335 0.61 -0.34 3.40
CA ALA A 335 -0.54 0.27 2.73
C ALA A 335 -0.39 1.80 2.66
N MET A 336 -0.01 2.43 3.77
CA MET A 336 0.19 3.87 3.89
C MET A 336 1.32 4.37 2.95
N MET A 337 2.46 3.70 2.94
CA MET A 337 3.57 4.04 2.05
C MET A 337 3.17 3.92 0.58
N SER A 338 2.46 2.86 0.22
CA SER A 338 1.94 2.67 -1.13
C SER A 338 1.00 3.80 -1.55
N ASP A 339 -0.01 4.10 -0.72
CA ASP A 339 -1.00 5.13 -1.05
C ASP A 339 -0.35 6.53 -1.17
N LEU A 340 0.63 6.86 -0.31
CA LEU A 340 1.40 8.11 -0.38
C LEU A 340 2.31 8.19 -1.63
N ALA A 341 2.87 7.07 -2.06
CA ALA A 341 3.69 7.01 -3.28
C ALA A 341 2.87 7.27 -4.56
N TRP A 342 1.55 7.10 -4.49
CA TRP A 342 0.60 7.44 -5.56
C TRP A 342 0.02 8.84 -5.40
N ASN A 343 -0.40 9.19 -4.19
CA ASN A 343 -1.09 10.43 -3.90
C ASN A 343 -0.55 11.06 -2.62
N PRO A 344 0.19 12.17 -2.71
CA PRO A 344 0.76 12.84 -1.53
C PRO A 344 -0.32 13.33 -0.54
N TYR A 345 -1.57 13.42 -0.99
CA TYR A 345 -2.70 13.83 -0.17
C TYR A 345 -3.47 12.66 0.45
N ALA A 346 -2.99 11.41 0.30
CA ALA A 346 -3.68 10.22 0.82
C ALA A 346 -3.93 10.31 2.35
N LEU A 347 -3.03 10.96 3.08
CA LEU A 347 -3.13 11.19 4.53
C LEU A 347 -3.49 12.64 4.91
N LYS A 348 -4.01 13.46 3.98
CA LYS A 348 -4.38 14.86 4.27
C LYS A 348 -5.35 14.99 5.46
N ALA A 349 -6.24 14.04 5.64
CA ALA A 349 -7.17 13.98 6.78
C ALA A 349 -6.53 13.48 8.08
N GLY A 350 -5.22 13.21 8.08
CA GLY A 350 -4.47 12.68 9.20
C GLY A 350 -4.46 11.16 9.28
N ILE A 351 -3.45 10.64 9.98
CA ILE A 351 -3.20 9.20 10.13
C ILE A 351 -4.35 8.47 10.84
N ARG A 352 -5.03 9.15 11.75
CA ARG A 352 -6.19 8.62 12.48
C ARG A 352 -7.35 8.28 11.53
N ASN A 353 -7.67 9.17 10.61
CA ASN A 353 -8.72 8.96 9.60
C ASN A 353 -8.31 7.91 8.57
N TYR A 354 -7.01 7.85 8.23
CA TYR A 354 -6.46 6.80 7.37
C TYR A 354 -6.61 5.42 8.02
N LEU A 355 -6.19 5.28 9.29
CA LEU A 355 -6.35 4.05 10.08
C LEU A 355 -7.82 3.62 10.13
N GLN A 356 -8.75 4.55 10.42
CA GLN A 356 -10.18 4.24 10.43
C GLN A 356 -10.67 3.72 9.07
N SER A 357 -10.28 4.37 7.98
CA SER A 357 -10.67 3.96 6.64
C SER A 357 -10.08 2.59 6.28
N TRP A 358 -8.83 2.35 6.66
CA TRP A 358 -8.15 1.08 6.46
C TRP A 358 -8.83 -0.06 7.22
N LEU A 359 -9.15 0.14 8.51
CA LEU A 359 -9.89 -0.82 9.33
C LEU A 359 -11.31 -1.07 8.82
N ASN A 360 -12.00 -0.04 8.33
CA ASN A 360 -13.32 -0.19 7.71
C ASN A 360 -13.29 -1.04 6.44
N ASN A 361 -12.20 -0.96 5.67
CA ASN A 361 -12.01 -1.78 4.48
C ASN A 361 -11.73 -3.25 4.82
N LEU A 362 -11.14 -3.53 6.00
CA LEU A 362 -10.85 -4.89 6.46
C LEU A 362 -12.06 -5.56 7.11
N PHE A 363 -12.73 -4.85 8.03
CA PHE A 363 -13.71 -5.42 8.96
C PHE A 363 -15.13 -4.86 8.78
N GLY A 364 -15.32 -3.93 7.85
CA GLY A 364 -16.57 -3.17 7.74
C GLY A 364 -16.63 -2.00 8.73
N SER A 365 -17.48 -1.00 8.44
CA SER A 365 -17.50 0.27 9.17
C SER A 365 -17.90 0.15 10.65
N VAL A 366 -18.76 -0.80 10.99
CA VAL A 366 -19.21 -1.01 12.38
C VAL A 366 -18.08 -1.58 13.24
N VAL A 367 -17.42 -2.62 12.76
CA VAL A 367 -16.34 -3.29 13.48
C VAL A 367 -15.07 -2.44 13.45
N GLY A 368 -14.73 -1.85 12.30
CA GLY A 368 -13.57 -0.97 12.17
C GLY A 368 -13.57 0.20 13.15
N LYS A 369 -14.74 0.82 13.40
CA LYS A 369 -14.88 1.87 14.44
C LYS A 369 -14.61 1.38 15.85
N LYS A 370 -14.93 0.13 16.17
CA LYS A 370 -14.65 -0.46 17.49
C LYS A 370 -13.16 -0.78 17.66
N ILE A 371 -12.49 -1.19 16.57
CA ILE A 371 -11.07 -1.58 16.59
C ILE A 371 -10.15 -0.35 16.61
N GLN A 372 -10.52 0.75 15.95
CA GLN A 372 -9.66 1.93 15.84
C GLN A 372 -9.05 2.37 17.18
N PRO A 373 -9.79 2.58 18.28
CA PRO A 373 -9.20 3.01 19.54
C PRO A 373 -8.18 2.02 20.12
N LEU A 374 -8.34 0.71 19.85
CA LEU A 374 -7.36 -0.30 20.25
C LEU A 374 -6.03 -0.11 19.51
N MET A 375 -6.10 0.06 18.20
CA MET A 375 -4.89 0.22 17.38
C MET A 375 -4.20 1.56 17.63
N GLU A 376 -4.96 2.64 17.90
CA GLU A 376 -4.39 3.93 18.30
C GLU A 376 -3.61 3.80 19.61
N GLU A 377 -4.18 3.14 20.61
CA GLU A 377 -3.51 2.92 21.89
C GLU A 377 -2.30 1.98 21.75
N TYR A 378 -2.44 0.92 20.97
CA TYR A 378 -1.32 0.02 20.64
C TYR A 378 -0.14 0.79 20.02
N TYR A 379 -0.39 1.60 18.98
CA TYR A 379 0.66 2.38 18.34
C TYR A 379 1.23 3.46 19.27
N ARG A 380 0.42 4.03 20.17
CA ARG A 380 0.90 4.95 21.19
C ARG A 380 1.87 4.26 22.17
N LEU A 381 1.51 3.10 22.68
CA LEU A 381 2.36 2.35 23.59
C LEU A 381 3.66 1.89 22.93
N THR A 382 3.58 1.38 21.70
CA THR A 382 4.77 0.97 20.93
C THR A 382 5.66 2.14 20.50
N SER A 383 5.13 3.37 20.41
CA SER A 383 5.96 4.56 20.16
C SER A 383 6.70 5.05 21.41
N ILE A 384 6.18 4.75 22.60
CA ILE A 384 6.89 5.02 23.87
C ILE A 384 8.06 4.04 24.03
N ARG A 385 7.76 2.74 23.87
CA ARG A 385 8.78 1.67 23.88
C ARG A 385 8.42 0.63 22.80
N GLN A 386 9.37 0.40 21.92
CA GLN A 386 9.19 -0.57 20.85
C GLN A 386 9.42 -1.99 21.37
N PRO A 387 8.46 -2.94 21.16
CA PRO A 387 8.59 -4.30 21.64
C PRO A 387 9.87 -5.02 21.17
N ALA A 388 10.34 -4.70 19.96
CA ALA A 388 11.57 -5.28 19.43
C ALA A 388 12.82 -4.92 20.24
N TYR A 389 12.85 -3.74 20.85
CA TYR A 389 13.98 -3.31 21.69
C TYR A 389 13.87 -3.78 23.13
N MET A 390 12.66 -3.89 23.65
CA MET A 390 12.43 -4.46 24.98
C MET A 390 12.91 -5.91 25.09
N ALA A 391 12.92 -6.65 23.99
CA ALA A 391 13.40 -8.03 23.95
C ALA A 391 14.91 -8.18 23.76
N MET A 392 15.66 -7.06 23.63
CA MET A 392 17.10 -7.10 23.40
C MET A 392 17.88 -6.97 24.71
N PRO A 393 19.06 -7.64 24.83
CA PRO A 393 19.86 -7.60 26.06
C PRO A 393 20.56 -6.24 26.33
N TYR A 394 20.45 -5.30 25.41
CA TYR A 394 20.99 -3.95 25.55
C TYR A 394 19.84 -3.03 25.94
N GLY A 395 19.67 -2.83 27.25
CA GLY A 395 18.59 -2.06 27.83
C GLY A 395 18.45 -0.68 27.21
N ASP A 396 17.30 -0.45 26.66
CA ASP A 396 16.80 0.89 26.46
C ASP A 396 16.46 1.50 27.82
N THR A 397 16.44 2.81 27.90
CA THR A 397 16.21 3.61 29.09
C THR A 397 15.37 2.93 30.15
N GLU A 398 15.90 2.90 31.39
CA GLU A 398 15.21 2.37 32.57
C GLU A 398 13.86 3.09 32.79
N PHE A 399 12.88 2.34 33.27
CA PHE A 399 11.63 2.94 33.75
C PHE A 399 11.86 3.65 35.08
N HIS A 400 11.37 4.86 35.21
CA HIS A 400 11.46 5.59 36.47
C HIS A 400 10.35 5.17 37.44
N SER A 401 10.70 4.32 38.41
CA SER A 401 9.76 3.82 39.40
C SER A 401 9.32 4.87 40.45
N GLY A 402 10.12 5.91 40.64
CA GLY A 402 9.84 6.96 41.63
C GLY A 402 9.19 8.23 41.06
N GLU A 403 9.13 8.37 39.75
CA GLU A 403 8.61 9.58 39.10
C GLU A 403 7.29 9.30 38.38
N PHE A 404 6.44 10.33 38.26
CA PHE A 404 5.15 10.27 37.56
C PHE A 404 4.24 9.12 37.97
N GLY A 405 4.28 8.66 39.21
CA GLY A 405 3.44 7.59 39.77
C GLY A 405 3.77 6.21 39.23
N ASN A 406 5.06 5.83 39.23
CA ASN A 406 5.60 4.56 38.74
C ASN A 406 5.32 4.34 37.23
N GLU A 407 6.27 4.74 36.40
CA GLU A 407 6.14 4.68 34.94
C GLU A 407 5.90 3.25 34.43
N LEU A 408 6.61 2.26 34.99
CA LEU A 408 6.45 0.85 34.61
C LEU A 408 5.04 0.33 34.91
N GLU A 409 4.53 0.57 36.13
CA GLU A 409 3.20 0.11 36.50
C GLU A 409 2.11 0.70 35.59
N ARG A 410 2.23 1.99 35.25
CA ARG A 410 1.29 2.62 34.31
C ARG A 410 1.38 2.05 32.89
N PHE A 411 2.59 1.74 32.44
CA PHE A 411 2.81 1.14 31.14
C PHE A 411 2.17 -0.25 31.07
N LEU A 412 2.43 -1.11 32.07
CA LEU A 412 1.82 -2.42 32.20
C LEU A 412 0.30 -2.36 32.35
N TYR A 413 -0.20 -1.45 33.20
CA TYR A 413 -1.64 -1.23 33.35
C TYR A 413 -2.34 -0.85 32.03
N ASN A 414 -1.71 0.00 31.20
CA ASN A 414 -2.26 0.36 29.91
C ASN A 414 -2.34 -0.86 28.97
N TYR A 415 -1.35 -1.74 28.98
CA TYR A 415 -1.41 -2.99 28.20
C TYR A 415 -2.48 -3.94 28.72
N ASP A 416 -2.68 -4.07 30.04
CA ASP A 416 -3.73 -4.91 30.62
C ASP A 416 -5.13 -4.40 30.25
N LEU A 417 -5.33 -3.09 30.32
CA LEU A 417 -6.55 -2.46 29.85
C LEU A 417 -6.80 -2.70 28.37
N LEU A 418 -5.75 -2.60 27.56
CA LEU A 418 -5.82 -2.84 26.13
C LEU A 418 -6.12 -4.31 25.80
N LYS A 419 -5.48 -5.29 26.47
CA LYS A 419 -5.81 -6.72 26.36
C LYS A 419 -7.29 -6.99 26.69
N THR A 420 -7.76 -6.43 27.80
CA THR A 420 -9.15 -6.58 28.25
C THR A 420 -10.14 -6.06 27.21
N LYS A 421 -9.93 -4.85 26.69
CA LYS A 421 -10.77 -4.25 25.64
C LYS A 421 -10.74 -5.09 24.37
N THR A 422 -9.57 -5.61 23.98
CA THR A 422 -9.40 -6.47 22.81
C THR A 422 -10.24 -7.74 22.90
N VAL A 423 -10.16 -8.45 24.02
CA VAL A 423 -10.99 -9.66 24.28
C VAL A 423 -12.48 -9.34 24.23
N ASN A 424 -12.90 -8.22 24.79
CA ASN A 424 -14.30 -7.83 24.78
C ASN A 424 -14.83 -7.54 23.36
N ILE A 425 -14.03 -6.93 22.51
CA ILE A 425 -14.40 -6.72 21.10
C ILE A 425 -14.45 -8.06 20.36
N GLU A 426 -13.43 -8.93 20.54
CA GLU A 426 -13.37 -10.24 19.89
C GLU A 426 -14.66 -11.06 20.11
N LYS A 427 -15.19 -11.06 21.33
CA LYS A 427 -16.46 -11.76 21.68
C LYS A 427 -17.66 -11.30 20.85
N THR A 428 -17.64 -10.06 20.36
CA THR A 428 -18.72 -9.46 19.54
C THR A 428 -18.57 -9.67 18.05
N LEU A 429 -17.45 -10.27 17.59
CA LEU A 429 -17.16 -10.41 16.18
C LEU A 429 -17.86 -11.63 15.56
N PRO A 430 -18.30 -11.51 14.29
CA PRO A 430 -18.67 -12.65 13.48
C PRO A 430 -17.54 -13.68 13.38
N ALA A 431 -17.88 -14.96 13.26
CA ALA A 431 -16.88 -16.03 13.24
C ALA A 431 -15.87 -15.90 12.10
N ASP A 432 -16.31 -15.44 10.93
CA ASP A 432 -15.50 -15.23 9.73
C ASP A 432 -14.54 -14.05 9.80
N GLN A 433 -14.63 -13.20 10.82
CA GLN A 433 -13.73 -12.08 11.05
C GLN A 433 -12.71 -12.32 12.18
N ARG A 434 -12.87 -13.39 12.97
CA ARG A 434 -12.04 -13.64 14.15
C ARG A 434 -10.60 -13.94 13.82
N ASP A 435 -10.33 -14.69 12.76
CA ASP A 435 -8.97 -15.04 12.36
C ASP A 435 -8.20 -13.79 11.90
N GLY A 436 -8.82 -12.96 11.05
CA GLY A 436 -8.24 -11.68 10.65
C GLY A 436 -8.06 -10.71 11.82
N PHE A 437 -9.01 -10.67 12.76
CA PHE A 437 -8.88 -9.86 13.97
C PHE A 437 -7.75 -10.36 14.88
N PHE A 438 -7.63 -11.66 15.04
CA PHE A 438 -6.51 -12.24 15.79
C PHE A 438 -5.17 -11.80 15.21
N GLU A 439 -4.97 -11.95 13.92
CA GLU A 439 -3.71 -11.67 13.25
C GLU A 439 -3.33 -10.18 13.23
N ILE A 440 -4.32 -9.31 12.98
CA ILE A 440 -4.07 -7.86 12.76
C ILE A 440 -4.11 -7.07 14.07
N VAL A 441 -4.93 -7.50 15.02
CA VAL A 441 -5.22 -6.72 16.24
C VAL A 441 -4.75 -7.44 17.49
N LYS A 442 -5.27 -8.63 17.76
CA LYS A 442 -5.04 -9.32 19.03
C LYS A 442 -3.60 -9.78 19.19
N TYR A 443 -3.04 -10.44 18.18
CA TYR A 443 -1.67 -10.98 18.25
C TYR A 443 -0.62 -9.87 18.47
N PRO A 444 -0.59 -8.75 17.72
CA PRO A 444 0.35 -7.67 17.99
C PRO A 444 0.23 -7.08 19.39
N ILE A 445 -1.00 -6.83 19.85
CA ILE A 445 -1.26 -6.25 21.19
C ILE A 445 -0.79 -7.20 22.29
N PHE A 446 -1.17 -8.49 22.22
CA PHE A 446 -0.80 -9.46 23.24
C PHE A 446 0.68 -9.77 23.24
N SER A 447 1.32 -9.85 22.08
CA SER A 447 2.77 -10.05 21.99
C SER A 447 3.54 -8.89 22.62
N ALA A 448 3.16 -7.65 22.34
CA ALA A 448 3.78 -6.47 22.92
C ALA A 448 3.57 -6.42 24.45
N ALA A 449 2.37 -6.74 24.92
CA ALA A 449 2.06 -6.80 26.34
C ALA A 449 2.91 -7.85 27.09
N LEU A 450 3.03 -9.06 26.53
CA LEU A 450 3.84 -10.13 27.11
C LEU A 450 5.33 -9.79 27.16
N ILE A 451 5.83 -9.08 26.14
CA ILE A 451 7.22 -8.59 26.15
C ILE A 451 7.38 -7.55 27.26
N ALA A 452 6.43 -6.60 27.39
CA ALA A 452 6.46 -5.59 28.44
C ALA A 452 6.36 -6.19 29.86
N GLU A 453 5.59 -7.28 30.06
CA GLU A 453 5.48 -7.99 31.33
C GLU A 453 6.77 -8.75 31.71
N LYS A 454 7.61 -9.06 30.73
CA LYS A 454 8.87 -9.79 30.95
C LYS A 454 10.00 -8.87 31.43
N GLU A 455 9.98 -7.60 31.05
CA GLU A 455 10.94 -6.56 31.47
C GLU A 455 10.80 -6.23 32.97
#